data_d3ff0bb41b9127278b8f5d17e6ecff27
#
_entry.id   d3ff0bb41b9127278b8f5d17e6ecff27
#
_cell.length_a   1.000
_cell.length_b   1.000
_cell.length_c   1.000
_cell.angle_alpha   90.00
_cell.angle_beta   90.00
_cell.angle_gamma   90.00
#
_symmetry.space_group_name_H-M   'P 1'
#
loop_
_entity.id
_entity.type
_entity.pdbx_description
1 polymer ?
#
loop_
_entity_poly.entity_id
_entity_poly.type
_entity_poly.pdbx_seq_one_letter_code
_entity_poly.pdbx_strand_id
1 'polypeptide(L)'
;MQLLLAAVVVLPLVGALAALLPAPPGLRGKNPDQAVLRHGVTVTGAVLAAAVALAAGFDHDHPARMQATTDISWIPALDIRIHLGIDGISLPLVVLTALLTFLCALYSYYKMPTGPSPKAFVALLLTLEAGTLATFAVLDLMLFFLAFEMVLIPMYFLIARWGGAGKQAAAWKFILYTLLGSVVMLLGLLLIGVKSGTFDMVALATDNGPKAQLSHTVQLLAVLAVGIGLAVKSPLWPLHSWLPDAHTAAPTVGSVLLAGVLLKMGTYGFVRIALPITPEGMQTFAPYLAALAAVGIIYGSLACLALVRKGAKGDLKRLIAYSSVGHMGFVLLGIASMTPTGVNGALFANIAHGLITGLLFFLVGALKDRYGSTDLDALAGSTGAALYGRAPRFGGLLAFGAVASLGIPGLAGFWGEMLAMFGAFQPAAGLSRPAFLTFMVMAGLGTLLTAAYLLLVVRRVCMGGTPHLAPTAPLGTADPAGEDPSAQTAAAPAVPDIARYEYAAWTPLAVLTVLAGLWPAALLGLTDPAVQQLLGGGK
;
A
#
# COMPACT_ATOMS: atom_id res chain seq x y z
N MET A 1 -28.21 -0.85 0.48
CA MET A 1 -26.87 -0.68 -0.11
C MET A 1 -26.35 0.76 -0.02
N GLN A 2 -27.09 1.79 -0.46
CA GLN A 2 -26.69 3.21 -0.41
C GLN A 2 -26.32 3.68 1.01
N LEU A 3 -27.22 3.43 1.99
CA LEU A 3 -26.94 3.78 3.40
C LEU A 3 -25.71 3.04 3.95
N LEU A 4 -25.46 1.82 3.48
CA LEU A 4 -24.32 1.02 3.91
C LEU A 4 -23.00 1.61 3.38
N LEU A 5 -22.95 2.02 2.10
CA LEU A 5 -21.81 2.71 1.54
C LEU A 5 -21.56 4.06 2.23
N ALA A 6 -22.61 4.84 2.43
CA ALA A 6 -22.50 6.09 3.18
C ALA A 6 -21.98 5.85 4.61
N ALA A 7 -22.47 4.80 5.29
CA ALA A 7 -21.96 4.43 6.61
C ALA A 7 -20.47 4.04 6.58
N VAL A 8 -20.02 3.27 5.60
CA VAL A 8 -18.61 2.88 5.44
C VAL A 8 -17.72 4.12 5.36
N VAL A 9 -18.13 5.18 4.66
CA VAL A 9 -17.35 6.41 4.50
C VAL A 9 -17.47 7.34 5.72
N VAL A 10 -18.68 7.50 6.28
CA VAL A 10 -18.96 8.53 7.30
C VAL A 10 -18.68 8.02 8.72
N LEU A 11 -18.87 6.72 9.00
CA LEU A 11 -18.71 6.17 10.35
C LEU A 11 -17.31 6.40 10.94
N PRO A 12 -16.20 6.28 10.18
CA PRO A 12 -14.88 6.59 10.72
C PRO A 12 -14.76 8.07 11.14
N LEU A 13 -15.35 9.02 10.38
CA LEU A 13 -15.32 10.45 10.74
C LEU A 13 -16.11 10.73 12.03
N VAL A 14 -17.29 10.14 12.15
CA VAL A 14 -18.09 10.23 13.38
C VAL A 14 -17.32 9.62 14.55
N GLY A 15 -16.68 8.48 14.35
CA GLY A 15 -15.82 7.84 15.33
C GLY A 15 -14.60 8.69 15.72
N ALA A 16 -13.98 9.38 14.75
CA ALA A 16 -12.86 10.29 14.99
C ALA A 16 -13.28 11.48 15.86
N LEU A 17 -14.41 12.09 15.55
CA LEU A 17 -14.98 13.19 16.36
C LEU A 17 -15.33 12.70 17.76
N ALA A 18 -15.97 11.55 17.89
CA ALA A 18 -16.30 10.95 19.19
C ALA A 18 -15.05 10.65 20.04
N ALA A 19 -13.94 10.23 19.42
CA ALA A 19 -12.67 9.98 20.13
C ALA A 19 -12.09 11.26 20.75
N LEU A 20 -12.33 12.43 20.16
CA LEU A 20 -11.84 13.73 20.64
C LEU A 20 -12.70 14.28 21.79
N LEU A 21 -13.97 13.90 21.89
CA LEU A 21 -14.87 14.36 22.94
C LEU A 21 -14.45 13.81 24.32
N PRO A 22 -14.75 14.56 25.39
CA PRO A 22 -14.56 14.05 26.74
C PRO A 22 -15.49 12.86 27.00
N ALA A 23 -14.94 11.76 27.53
CA ALA A 23 -15.76 10.60 27.88
C ALA A 23 -16.87 11.00 28.88
N PRO A 24 -18.12 10.55 28.68
CA PRO A 24 -19.21 10.77 29.63
C PRO A 24 -18.83 10.31 31.04
N PRO A 25 -19.28 10.99 32.10
CA PRO A 25 -18.88 10.71 33.47
C PRO A 25 -19.05 9.25 33.90
N GLY A 26 -20.04 8.54 33.39
CA GLY A 26 -20.32 7.13 33.70
C GLY A 26 -19.49 6.11 32.91
N LEU A 27 -18.79 6.52 31.82
CA LEU A 27 -17.94 5.66 30.99
C LEU A 27 -16.44 5.88 31.24
N ARG A 28 -16.07 6.72 32.22
CA ARG A 28 -14.69 6.91 32.66
C ARG A 28 -14.22 5.65 33.40
N GLY A 29 -13.81 4.62 32.64
CA GLY A 29 -13.18 3.42 33.19
C GLY A 29 -11.87 3.74 33.91
N LYS A 30 -11.33 2.76 34.66
CA LYS A 30 -10.05 2.89 35.42
C LYS A 30 -8.85 3.26 34.52
N ASN A 31 -8.95 3.05 33.19
CA ASN A 31 -7.90 3.37 32.22
C ASN A 31 -8.49 4.07 30.98
N PRO A 32 -8.49 5.43 30.94
CA PRO A 32 -9.06 6.20 29.85
C PRO A 32 -8.37 5.96 28.49
N ASP A 33 -7.07 5.71 28.45
CA ASP A 33 -6.30 5.46 27.24
C ASP A 33 -6.73 4.15 26.57
N GLN A 34 -6.92 3.11 27.37
CA GLN A 34 -7.42 1.83 26.87
C GLN A 34 -8.88 1.94 26.35
N ALA A 35 -9.71 2.78 26.96
CA ALA A 35 -11.07 3.00 26.51
C ALA A 35 -11.10 3.63 25.11
N VAL A 36 -10.23 4.61 24.84
CA VAL A 36 -10.10 5.25 23.53
C VAL A 36 -9.54 4.29 22.47
N LEU A 37 -8.54 3.49 22.80
CA LEU A 37 -8.02 2.49 21.88
C LEU A 37 -9.08 1.42 21.55
N ARG A 38 -9.88 1.00 22.54
CA ARG A 38 -11.02 0.10 22.33
C ARG A 38 -12.07 0.74 21.42
N HIS A 39 -12.37 2.02 21.60
CA HIS A 39 -13.26 2.78 20.71
C HIS A 39 -12.75 2.70 19.25
N GLY A 40 -11.46 2.94 19.02
CA GLY A 40 -10.84 2.80 17.70
C GLY A 40 -11.06 1.42 17.08
N VAL A 41 -10.82 0.34 17.85
CA VAL A 41 -11.07 -1.04 17.39
C VAL A 41 -12.55 -1.29 17.10
N THR A 42 -13.45 -0.76 17.94
CA THR A 42 -14.90 -0.95 17.75
C THR A 42 -15.38 -0.24 16.48
N VAL A 43 -14.95 1.00 16.25
CA VAL A 43 -15.36 1.76 15.05
C VAL A 43 -14.81 1.12 13.78
N THR A 44 -13.49 0.83 13.72
CA THR A 44 -12.88 0.18 12.55
C THR A 44 -13.45 -1.22 12.31
N GLY A 45 -13.79 -1.97 13.38
CA GLY A 45 -14.48 -3.25 13.28
C GLY A 45 -15.89 -3.14 12.72
N ALA A 46 -16.64 -2.10 13.11
CA ALA A 46 -17.96 -1.82 12.54
C ALA A 46 -17.87 -1.41 11.07
N VAL A 47 -16.85 -0.62 10.70
CA VAL A 47 -16.57 -0.25 9.29
C VAL A 47 -16.22 -1.50 8.46
N LEU A 48 -15.38 -2.39 8.99
CA LEU A 48 -15.04 -3.65 8.32
C LEU A 48 -16.29 -4.52 8.15
N ALA A 49 -17.11 -4.66 9.19
CA ALA A 49 -18.36 -5.41 9.09
C ALA A 49 -19.32 -4.82 8.05
N ALA A 50 -19.42 -3.49 7.98
CA ALA A 50 -20.19 -2.80 6.95
C ALA A 50 -19.61 -3.00 5.55
N ALA A 51 -18.29 -2.95 5.37
CA ALA A 51 -17.64 -3.20 4.09
C ALA A 51 -17.81 -4.66 3.63
N VAL A 52 -17.75 -5.64 4.54
CA VAL A 52 -18.03 -7.05 4.24
C VAL A 52 -19.52 -7.25 3.89
N ALA A 53 -20.43 -6.60 4.61
CA ALA A 53 -21.86 -6.65 4.29
C ALA A 53 -22.15 -6.00 2.92
N LEU A 54 -21.43 -4.92 2.59
CA LEU A 54 -21.51 -4.27 1.28
C LEU A 54 -21.03 -5.23 0.17
N ALA A 55 -19.92 -5.95 0.40
CA ALA A 55 -19.41 -6.94 -0.53
C ALA A 55 -20.36 -8.14 -0.68
N ALA A 56 -20.96 -8.61 0.41
CA ALA A 56 -21.93 -9.71 0.38
C ALA A 56 -23.25 -9.35 -0.34
N GLY A 57 -23.65 -8.08 -0.27
CA GLY A 57 -24.85 -7.59 -0.97
C GLY A 57 -24.57 -7.04 -2.38
N PHE A 58 -23.32 -7.06 -2.83
CA PHE A 58 -22.94 -6.61 -4.16
C PHE A 58 -23.47 -7.56 -5.24
N ASP A 59 -23.98 -7.01 -6.34
CA ASP A 59 -24.40 -7.78 -7.50
C ASP A 59 -23.17 -8.26 -8.28
N HIS A 60 -22.77 -9.50 -8.03
CA HIS A 60 -21.61 -10.13 -8.64
C HIS A 60 -21.83 -10.52 -10.12
N ASP A 61 -23.08 -10.55 -10.58
CA ASP A 61 -23.38 -10.86 -11.98
C ASP A 61 -23.19 -9.62 -12.88
N HIS A 62 -23.24 -8.42 -12.31
CA HIS A 62 -23.05 -7.16 -13.02
C HIS A 62 -21.98 -6.27 -12.35
N PRO A 63 -20.72 -6.73 -12.20
CA PRO A 63 -19.71 -6.03 -11.43
C PRO A 63 -19.21 -4.72 -12.10
N ALA A 64 -19.47 -4.55 -13.38
CA ALA A 64 -19.15 -3.33 -14.13
C ALA A 64 -20.10 -2.17 -13.82
N ARG A 65 -21.32 -2.47 -13.34
CA ARG A 65 -22.33 -1.47 -13.01
C ARG A 65 -21.97 -0.77 -11.70
N MET A 66 -22.12 0.57 -11.67
CA MET A 66 -22.05 1.32 -10.42
C MET A 66 -23.22 0.93 -9.51
N GLN A 67 -22.91 0.52 -8.29
CA GLN A 67 -23.86 0.05 -7.28
C GLN A 67 -23.77 0.90 -6.02
N ALA A 68 -24.80 0.80 -5.18
CA ALA A 68 -24.95 1.57 -3.95
C ALA A 68 -24.85 3.10 -4.17
N THR A 69 -25.26 3.57 -5.35
CA THR A 69 -25.06 4.97 -5.77
C THR A 69 -25.90 5.94 -4.96
N THR A 70 -25.28 7.03 -4.55
CA THR A 70 -25.92 8.21 -3.95
C THR A 70 -25.47 9.42 -4.75
N ASP A 71 -26.40 10.22 -5.24
CA ASP A 71 -26.12 11.38 -6.09
C ASP A 71 -26.93 12.58 -5.62
N ILE A 72 -26.24 13.55 -5.02
CA ILE A 72 -26.82 14.75 -4.43
C ILE A 72 -26.07 15.96 -5.00
N SER A 73 -26.78 16.90 -5.61
CA SER A 73 -26.16 18.17 -6.05
C SER A 73 -25.69 18.97 -4.85
N TRP A 74 -24.39 19.31 -4.82
CA TRP A 74 -23.76 20.09 -3.75
C TRP A 74 -23.51 21.53 -4.17
N ILE A 75 -22.86 21.75 -5.30
CA ILE A 75 -22.61 23.08 -5.85
C ILE A 75 -23.14 23.13 -7.28
N PRO A 76 -24.45 23.45 -7.48
CA PRO A 76 -25.10 23.37 -8.80
C PRO A 76 -24.44 24.24 -9.87
N ALA A 77 -23.88 25.39 -9.49
CA ALA A 77 -23.23 26.32 -10.42
C ALA A 77 -22.00 25.74 -11.15
N LEU A 78 -21.37 24.70 -10.55
CA LEU A 78 -20.19 24.02 -11.07
C LEU A 78 -20.46 22.55 -11.42
N ASP A 79 -21.69 22.08 -11.25
CA ASP A 79 -22.07 20.66 -11.33
C ASP A 79 -21.18 19.76 -10.46
N ILE A 80 -20.83 20.23 -9.24
CA ILE A 80 -20.14 19.42 -8.25
C ILE A 80 -21.18 18.69 -7.40
N ARG A 81 -21.04 17.36 -7.29
CA ARG A 81 -22.06 16.48 -6.73
C ARG A 81 -21.46 15.59 -5.64
N ILE A 82 -22.21 15.34 -4.57
CA ILE A 82 -21.91 14.26 -3.63
C ILE A 82 -22.38 12.97 -4.31
N HIS A 83 -21.55 12.47 -5.23
CA HIS A 83 -21.80 11.25 -5.96
C HIS A 83 -20.90 10.15 -5.41
N LEU A 84 -21.51 9.14 -4.82
CA LEU A 84 -20.85 7.95 -4.28
C LEU A 84 -21.32 6.72 -5.04
N GLY A 85 -20.45 5.73 -5.19
CA GLY A 85 -20.78 4.44 -5.77
C GLY A 85 -19.59 3.50 -5.74
N ILE A 86 -19.86 2.23 -5.91
CA ILE A 86 -18.85 1.18 -6.01
C ILE A 86 -19.12 0.28 -7.21
N ASP A 87 -18.05 -0.27 -7.75
CA ASP A 87 -18.06 -1.29 -8.80
C ASP A 87 -17.03 -2.38 -8.50
N GLY A 88 -16.82 -3.30 -9.43
CA GLY A 88 -15.83 -4.38 -9.30
C GLY A 88 -14.38 -3.91 -9.15
N ILE A 89 -14.06 -2.65 -9.51
CA ILE A 89 -12.72 -2.07 -9.33
C ILE A 89 -12.54 -1.53 -7.91
N SER A 90 -13.53 -0.79 -7.42
CA SER A 90 -13.42 -0.08 -6.12
C SER A 90 -13.73 -0.97 -4.92
N LEU A 91 -14.65 -1.93 -5.04
CA LEU A 91 -15.07 -2.79 -3.95
C LEU A 91 -13.91 -3.54 -3.26
N PRO A 92 -12.99 -4.22 -3.97
CA PRO A 92 -11.85 -4.88 -3.33
C PRO A 92 -10.93 -3.92 -2.56
N LEU A 93 -10.77 -2.68 -3.04
CA LEU A 93 -9.96 -1.65 -2.39
C LEU A 93 -10.64 -1.10 -1.13
N VAL A 94 -11.96 -0.95 -1.14
CA VAL A 94 -12.77 -0.58 0.04
C VAL A 94 -12.63 -1.64 1.13
N VAL A 95 -12.80 -2.93 0.78
CA VAL A 95 -12.67 -4.05 1.74
C VAL A 95 -11.24 -4.14 2.28
N LEU A 96 -10.21 -4.01 1.42
CA LEU A 96 -8.81 -4.01 1.83
C LEU A 96 -8.51 -2.87 2.80
N THR A 97 -9.04 -1.66 2.54
CA THR A 97 -8.84 -0.50 3.41
C THR A 97 -9.43 -0.74 4.79
N ALA A 98 -10.68 -1.16 4.86
CA ALA A 98 -11.36 -1.44 6.13
C ALA A 98 -10.63 -2.57 6.91
N LEU A 99 -10.19 -3.63 6.22
CA LEU A 99 -9.44 -4.72 6.83
C LEU A 99 -8.12 -4.21 7.43
N LEU A 100 -7.30 -3.54 6.64
CA LEU A 100 -5.98 -3.09 7.10
C LEU A 100 -6.09 -2.08 8.23
N THR A 101 -7.07 -1.17 8.20
CA THR A 101 -7.27 -0.20 9.27
C THR A 101 -7.74 -0.88 10.56
N PHE A 102 -8.66 -1.86 10.46
CA PHE A 102 -9.07 -2.66 11.61
C PHE A 102 -7.88 -3.41 12.23
N LEU A 103 -7.05 -4.08 11.42
CA LEU A 103 -5.87 -4.81 11.92
C LEU A 103 -4.84 -3.84 12.54
N CYS A 104 -4.68 -2.63 12.00
CA CYS A 104 -3.85 -1.59 12.59
C CYS A 104 -4.40 -1.08 13.92
N ALA A 105 -5.71 -0.87 14.04
CA ALA A 105 -6.36 -0.48 15.28
C ALA A 105 -6.23 -1.59 16.35
N LEU A 106 -6.47 -2.84 15.96
CA LEU A 106 -6.33 -4.02 16.82
C LEU A 106 -4.88 -4.18 17.31
N TYR A 107 -3.89 -4.07 16.42
CA TYR A 107 -2.48 -4.10 16.80
C TYR A 107 -2.13 -2.97 17.77
N SER A 108 -2.61 -1.74 17.51
CA SER A 108 -2.36 -0.57 18.36
C SER A 108 -3.01 -0.67 19.75
N TYR A 109 -4.11 -1.41 19.89
CA TYR A 109 -4.75 -1.65 21.18
C TYR A 109 -3.80 -2.39 22.14
N TYR A 110 -3.02 -3.33 21.61
CA TYR A 110 -2.04 -4.09 22.41
C TYR A 110 -0.65 -3.44 22.41
N LYS A 111 -0.29 -2.77 21.35
CA LYS A 111 1.04 -2.19 21.14
C LYS A 111 0.94 -0.76 20.59
N MET A 112 0.50 0.15 21.45
CA MET A 112 0.41 1.56 21.10
C MET A 112 1.80 2.14 20.83
N PRO A 113 2.03 2.82 19.69
CA PRO A 113 3.27 3.55 19.45
C PRO A 113 3.48 4.65 20.51
N THR A 114 4.72 4.83 20.94
CA THR A 114 5.08 5.91 21.87
C THR A 114 4.80 7.28 21.24
N GLY A 115 3.98 8.10 21.93
CA GLY A 115 3.56 9.39 21.41
C GLY A 115 2.69 10.19 22.37
N PRO A 116 2.23 11.38 21.97
CA PRO A 116 1.66 12.36 22.91
C PRO A 116 0.27 11.99 23.44
N SER A 117 -0.60 11.37 22.65
CA SER A 117 -2.00 11.15 23.06
C SER A 117 -2.67 10.01 22.27
N PRO A 118 -3.22 8.99 22.95
CA PRO A 118 -4.03 7.95 22.31
C PRO A 118 -5.28 8.49 21.62
N LYS A 119 -5.91 9.55 22.15
CA LYS A 119 -7.08 10.19 21.53
C LYS A 119 -6.74 10.75 20.16
N ALA A 120 -5.67 11.55 20.08
CA ALA A 120 -5.24 12.12 18.80
C ALA A 120 -4.81 11.02 17.81
N PHE A 121 -4.16 9.95 18.29
CA PHE A 121 -3.79 8.82 17.45
C PHE A 121 -5.00 8.14 16.83
N VAL A 122 -6.01 7.79 17.64
CA VAL A 122 -7.23 7.13 17.18
C VAL A 122 -8.02 8.05 16.24
N ALA A 123 -8.16 9.32 16.56
CA ALA A 123 -8.86 10.29 15.71
C ALA A 123 -8.17 10.41 14.34
N LEU A 124 -6.83 10.52 14.29
CA LEU A 124 -6.07 10.58 13.05
C LEU A 124 -6.17 9.29 12.25
N LEU A 125 -6.13 8.12 12.91
CA LEU A 125 -6.29 6.82 12.27
C LEU A 125 -7.66 6.69 11.58
N LEU A 126 -8.73 7.06 12.28
CA LEU A 126 -10.10 7.02 11.76
C LEU A 126 -10.33 8.06 10.65
N THR A 127 -9.74 9.26 10.76
CA THR A 127 -9.80 10.26 9.69
C THR A 127 -9.07 9.78 8.43
N LEU A 128 -7.93 9.10 8.60
CA LEU A 128 -7.18 8.48 7.51
C LEU A 128 -8.02 7.40 6.81
N GLU A 129 -8.69 6.54 7.58
CA GLU A 129 -9.60 5.52 7.07
C GLU A 129 -10.70 6.14 6.22
N ALA A 130 -11.39 7.17 6.75
CA ALA A 130 -12.47 7.86 6.05
C ALA A 130 -12.02 8.44 4.72
N GLY A 131 -10.88 9.16 4.70
CA GLY A 131 -10.35 9.75 3.47
C GLY A 131 -9.97 8.72 2.41
N THR A 132 -9.40 7.60 2.85
CA THR A 132 -9.03 6.51 1.93
C THR A 132 -10.27 5.82 1.37
N LEU A 133 -11.26 5.49 2.22
CA LEU A 133 -12.53 4.89 1.79
C LEU A 133 -13.30 5.83 0.85
N ALA A 134 -13.36 7.11 1.19
CA ALA A 134 -13.97 8.12 0.33
C ALA A 134 -13.31 8.18 -1.04
N THR A 135 -11.98 8.16 -1.12
CA THR A 135 -11.25 8.18 -2.40
C THR A 135 -11.66 7.04 -3.34
N PHE A 136 -11.95 5.85 -2.81
CA PHE A 136 -12.36 4.70 -3.62
C PHE A 136 -13.87 4.64 -3.90
N ALA A 137 -14.68 5.44 -3.20
CA ALA A 137 -16.14 5.43 -3.31
C ALA A 137 -16.70 6.67 -4.04
N VAL A 138 -15.95 7.77 -4.12
CA VAL A 138 -16.39 9.02 -4.74
C VAL A 138 -16.31 8.94 -6.26
N LEU A 139 -17.36 9.45 -6.92
CA LEU A 139 -17.54 9.48 -8.37
C LEU A 139 -17.59 10.92 -8.94
N ASP A 140 -17.06 11.90 -8.19
CA ASP A 140 -16.90 13.29 -8.60
C ASP A 140 -15.44 13.71 -8.48
N LEU A 141 -14.89 14.40 -9.49
CA LEU A 141 -13.46 14.77 -9.56
C LEU A 141 -13.03 15.69 -8.40
N MET A 142 -13.90 16.63 -7.99
CA MET A 142 -13.59 17.56 -6.89
C MET A 142 -13.67 16.87 -5.54
N LEU A 143 -14.68 16.02 -5.34
CA LEU A 143 -14.75 15.22 -4.14
C LEU A 143 -13.62 14.20 -4.05
N PHE A 144 -13.21 13.62 -5.19
CA PHE A 144 -12.03 12.77 -5.26
C PHE A 144 -10.79 13.51 -4.77
N PHE A 145 -10.56 14.73 -5.26
CA PHE A 145 -9.46 15.56 -4.81
C PHE A 145 -9.52 15.82 -3.30
N LEU A 146 -10.69 16.21 -2.77
CA LEU A 146 -10.87 16.45 -1.33
C LEU A 146 -10.59 15.20 -0.49
N ALA A 147 -11.10 14.05 -0.89
CA ALA A 147 -10.85 12.77 -0.22
C ALA A 147 -9.36 12.37 -0.29
N PHE A 148 -8.74 12.56 -1.45
CA PHE A 148 -7.32 12.27 -1.70
C PHE A 148 -6.40 13.14 -0.83
N GLU A 149 -6.76 14.41 -0.61
CA GLU A 149 -6.02 15.33 0.26
C GLU A 149 -6.29 15.10 1.75
N MET A 150 -7.49 14.67 2.11
CA MET A 150 -7.87 14.45 3.50
C MET A 150 -6.93 13.49 4.23
N VAL A 151 -6.29 12.55 3.53
CA VAL A 151 -5.37 11.58 4.14
C VAL A 151 -4.00 12.16 4.47
N LEU A 152 -3.60 13.29 3.87
CA LEU A 152 -2.26 13.86 4.03
C LEU A 152 -2.02 14.35 5.46
N ILE A 153 -2.96 15.10 6.01
CA ILE A 153 -2.83 15.71 7.36
C ILE A 153 -2.72 14.61 8.43
N PRO A 154 -3.62 13.61 8.49
CA PRO A 154 -3.49 12.51 9.43
C PRO A 154 -2.17 11.78 9.32
N MET A 155 -1.74 11.43 8.10
CA MET A 155 -0.49 10.70 7.90
C MET A 155 0.74 11.53 8.29
N TYR A 156 0.77 12.83 7.97
CA TYR A 156 1.82 13.74 8.42
C TYR A 156 1.97 13.70 9.94
N PHE A 157 0.87 13.85 10.68
CA PHE A 157 0.91 13.82 12.14
C PHE A 157 1.27 12.45 12.70
N LEU A 158 0.80 11.35 12.10
CA LEU A 158 1.18 10.00 12.50
C LEU A 158 2.70 9.80 12.38
N ILE A 159 3.33 10.28 11.31
CA ILE A 159 4.79 10.24 11.15
C ILE A 159 5.47 11.20 12.13
N ALA A 160 5.05 12.47 12.18
CA ALA A 160 5.74 13.51 12.93
C ALA A 160 5.68 13.33 14.45
N ARG A 161 4.60 12.73 14.97
CA ARG A 161 4.36 12.61 16.42
C ARG A 161 4.68 11.23 16.98
N TRP A 162 4.32 10.15 16.28
CA TRP A 162 4.50 8.76 16.72
C TRP A 162 5.63 8.04 15.97
N GLY A 163 6.32 8.72 15.07
CA GLY A 163 7.45 8.17 14.32
C GLY A 163 8.73 8.03 15.14
N GLY A 164 9.71 7.36 14.54
CA GLY A 164 11.05 7.12 15.09
C GLY A 164 12.06 8.23 14.77
N ALA A 165 13.33 7.84 14.63
CA ALA A 165 14.41 8.75 14.28
C ALA A 165 14.15 9.44 12.93
N GLY A 166 14.49 10.73 12.84
CA GLY A 166 14.31 11.52 11.61
C GLY A 166 12.86 11.87 11.24
N LYS A 167 11.89 11.59 12.13
CA LYS A 167 10.45 11.72 11.87
C LYS A 167 10.01 13.10 11.36
N GLN A 168 10.61 14.19 11.85
CA GLN A 168 10.22 15.54 11.42
C GLN A 168 10.61 15.79 9.94
N ALA A 169 11.86 15.50 9.57
CA ALA A 169 12.33 15.67 8.20
C ALA A 169 11.54 14.77 7.23
N ALA A 170 11.29 13.52 7.62
CA ALA A 170 10.51 12.58 6.82
C ALA A 170 9.05 13.04 6.65
N ALA A 171 8.40 13.55 7.70
CA ALA A 171 7.05 14.07 7.64
C ALA A 171 6.96 15.32 6.76
N TRP A 172 7.90 16.25 6.87
CA TRP A 172 7.97 17.43 6.01
C TRP A 172 8.20 17.05 4.55
N LYS A 173 9.12 16.12 4.27
CA LYS A 173 9.36 15.63 2.91
C LYS A 173 8.11 14.97 2.34
N PHE A 174 7.43 14.14 3.12
CA PHE A 174 6.18 13.49 2.74
C PHE A 174 5.11 14.51 2.33
N ILE A 175 4.79 15.48 3.22
CA ILE A 175 3.71 16.42 2.95
C ILE A 175 4.03 17.37 1.80
N LEU A 176 5.27 17.88 1.70
CA LEU A 176 5.65 18.78 0.62
C LEU A 176 5.61 18.11 -0.74
N TYR A 177 6.13 16.87 -0.86
CA TYR A 177 6.09 16.11 -2.10
C TYR A 177 4.66 15.81 -2.55
N THR A 178 3.85 15.30 -1.63
CA THR A 178 2.49 14.86 -1.95
C THR A 178 1.57 16.07 -2.20
N LEU A 179 1.68 17.14 -1.40
CA LEU A 179 0.90 18.36 -1.61
C LEU A 179 1.24 19.05 -2.93
N LEU A 180 2.54 19.16 -3.28
CA LEU A 180 2.93 19.76 -4.55
C LEU A 180 2.36 18.96 -5.73
N GLY A 181 2.46 17.62 -5.68
CA GLY A 181 1.89 16.75 -6.70
C GLY A 181 0.38 16.92 -6.84
N SER A 182 -0.33 16.96 -5.73
CA SER A 182 -1.80 17.05 -5.75
C SER A 182 -2.33 18.43 -6.14
N VAL A 183 -1.61 19.52 -5.83
CA VAL A 183 -1.96 20.85 -6.35
C VAL A 183 -1.85 20.88 -7.88
N VAL A 184 -0.82 20.25 -8.46
CA VAL A 184 -0.71 20.11 -9.92
C VAL A 184 -1.86 19.24 -10.45
N MET A 185 -2.20 18.14 -9.78
CA MET A 185 -3.36 17.31 -10.13
C MET A 185 -4.66 18.11 -10.14
N LEU A 186 -4.89 18.97 -9.15
CA LEU A 186 -6.08 19.82 -9.08
C LEU A 186 -6.25 20.67 -10.33
N LEU A 187 -5.17 21.26 -10.86
CA LEU A 187 -5.24 22.04 -12.10
C LEU A 187 -5.73 21.20 -13.28
N GLY A 188 -5.30 19.94 -13.37
CA GLY A 188 -5.77 19.00 -14.39
C GLY A 188 -7.24 18.62 -14.21
N LEU A 189 -7.67 18.35 -12.97
CA LEU A 189 -9.08 18.03 -12.68
C LEU A 189 -10.01 19.22 -12.96
N LEU A 190 -9.60 20.44 -12.59
CA LEU A 190 -10.33 21.67 -12.93
C LEU A 190 -10.39 21.89 -14.43
N LEU A 191 -9.29 21.64 -15.16
CA LEU A 191 -9.27 21.78 -16.62
C LEU A 191 -10.29 20.82 -17.28
N ILE A 192 -10.35 19.56 -16.81
CA ILE A 192 -11.35 18.59 -17.29
C ILE A 192 -12.76 19.13 -17.01
N GLY A 193 -13.09 19.44 -15.75
CA GLY A 193 -14.44 19.83 -15.35
C GLY A 193 -14.93 21.10 -16.05
N VAL A 194 -14.09 22.14 -16.14
CA VAL A 194 -14.45 23.40 -16.81
C VAL A 194 -14.64 23.23 -18.32
N LYS A 195 -13.83 22.37 -18.97
CA LYS A 195 -13.93 22.16 -20.43
C LYS A 195 -15.06 21.21 -20.83
N SER A 196 -15.39 20.25 -19.98
CA SER A 196 -16.49 19.30 -20.22
C SER A 196 -17.84 19.77 -19.66
N GLY A 197 -17.84 20.78 -18.77
CA GLY A 197 -19.05 21.28 -18.12
C GLY A 197 -19.56 20.44 -16.96
N THR A 198 -18.82 19.40 -16.53
CA THR A 198 -19.19 18.54 -15.39
C THR A 198 -17.96 17.96 -14.70
N PHE A 199 -18.08 17.66 -13.40
CA PHE A 199 -17.08 16.94 -12.61
C PHE A 199 -17.48 15.48 -12.34
N ASP A 200 -18.64 15.02 -12.84
CA ASP A 200 -19.13 13.66 -12.66
C ASP A 200 -18.29 12.66 -13.46
N MET A 201 -17.60 11.75 -12.76
CA MET A 201 -16.71 10.77 -13.39
C MET A 201 -17.47 9.74 -14.23
N VAL A 202 -18.71 9.41 -13.86
CA VAL A 202 -19.53 8.43 -14.58
C VAL A 202 -19.97 9.02 -15.93
N ALA A 203 -20.45 10.26 -15.92
CA ALA A 203 -20.79 10.99 -17.14
C ALA A 203 -19.56 11.17 -18.04
N LEU A 204 -18.42 11.57 -17.46
CA LEU A 204 -17.15 11.77 -18.17
C LEU A 204 -16.59 10.48 -18.77
N ALA A 205 -16.81 9.33 -18.18
CA ALA A 205 -16.33 8.05 -18.70
C ALA A 205 -17.14 7.54 -19.92
N THR A 206 -18.32 8.10 -20.20
CA THR A 206 -19.20 7.69 -21.30
C THR A 206 -18.64 8.14 -22.65
N ASP A 207 -18.59 7.28 -23.67
CA ASP A 207 -17.95 7.57 -24.97
C ASP A 207 -18.58 8.75 -25.73
N ASN A 208 -19.90 8.87 -25.72
CA ASN A 208 -20.62 10.00 -26.33
C ASN A 208 -21.00 11.06 -25.29
N GLY A 209 -20.36 11.06 -24.13
CA GLY A 209 -20.61 11.96 -23.03
C GLY A 209 -19.78 13.26 -23.09
N PRO A 210 -19.74 14.00 -21.98
CA PRO A 210 -19.04 15.29 -21.88
C PRO A 210 -17.55 15.25 -22.25
N LYS A 211 -16.87 14.08 -22.14
CA LYS A 211 -15.46 13.93 -22.55
C LYS A 211 -15.24 14.20 -24.05
N ALA A 212 -16.25 13.99 -24.88
CA ALA A 212 -16.15 14.28 -26.32
C ALA A 212 -15.89 15.77 -26.64
N GLN A 213 -16.11 16.66 -25.66
CA GLN A 213 -15.78 18.09 -25.76
C GLN A 213 -14.31 18.39 -25.45
N LEU A 214 -13.56 17.42 -24.90
CA LEU A 214 -12.15 17.58 -24.55
C LEU A 214 -11.29 17.43 -25.81
N SER A 215 -10.76 18.54 -26.32
CA SER A 215 -9.82 18.50 -27.44
C SER A 215 -8.56 17.72 -27.05
N HIS A 216 -7.83 17.19 -28.05
CA HIS A 216 -6.57 16.46 -27.83
C HIS A 216 -5.58 17.24 -26.94
N THR A 217 -5.41 18.55 -27.17
CA THR A 217 -4.53 19.40 -26.35
C THR A 217 -5.00 19.47 -24.89
N VAL A 218 -6.30 19.56 -24.65
CA VAL A 218 -6.87 19.56 -23.29
C VAL A 218 -6.60 18.22 -22.61
N GLN A 219 -6.81 17.10 -23.32
CA GLN A 219 -6.51 15.77 -22.77
C GLN A 219 -5.02 15.62 -22.42
N LEU A 220 -4.09 16.09 -23.28
CA LEU A 220 -2.65 16.06 -23.01
C LEU A 220 -2.28 16.84 -21.74
N LEU A 221 -2.76 18.08 -21.62
CA LEU A 221 -2.48 18.92 -20.46
C LEU A 221 -3.11 18.34 -19.18
N ALA A 222 -4.33 17.83 -19.27
CA ALA A 222 -5.04 17.22 -18.16
C ALA A 222 -4.31 15.95 -17.66
N VAL A 223 -3.95 15.03 -18.58
CA VAL A 223 -3.20 13.82 -18.21
C VAL A 223 -1.84 14.15 -17.61
N LEU A 224 -1.13 15.13 -18.17
CA LEU A 224 0.16 15.54 -17.62
C LEU A 224 0.01 16.03 -16.17
N ALA A 225 -0.95 16.94 -15.94
CA ALA A 225 -1.16 17.51 -14.61
C ALA A 225 -1.71 16.47 -13.61
N VAL A 226 -2.75 15.73 -13.98
CA VAL A 226 -3.33 14.66 -13.14
C VAL A 226 -2.30 13.55 -12.92
N GLY A 227 -1.62 13.12 -13.99
CA GLY A 227 -0.62 12.07 -13.97
C GLY A 227 0.57 12.37 -13.06
N ILE A 228 1.05 13.61 -12.99
CA ILE A 228 2.14 14.01 -12.06
C ILE A 228 1.69 13.77 -10.61
N GLY A 229 0.51 14.24 -10.22
CA GLY A 229 0.02 14.05 -8.84
C GLY A 229 -0.19 12.60 -8.49
N LEU A 230 -0.78 11.83 -9.39
CA LEU A 230 -0.97 10.38 -9.23
C LEU A 230 0.36 9.62 -9.19
N ALA A 231 1.35 10.02 -10.01
CA ALA A 231 2.68 9.44 -10.06
C ALA A 231 3.49 9.71 -8.78
N VAL A 232 3.35 10.91 -8.18
CA VAL A 232 3.92 11.20 -6.87
C VAL A 232 3.35 10.27 -5.82
N LYS A 233 2.02 10.07 -5.80
CA LYS A 233 1.35 9.20 -4.83
C LYS A 233 1.64 7.73 -5.03
N SER A 234 1.77 7.27 -6.31
CA SER A 234 2.08 5.88 -6.70
C SER A 234 3.58 5.57 -6.73
N PRO A 235 4.42 6.26 -6.02
CA PRO A 235 5.86 6.53 -6.02
C PRO A 235 6.58 6.09 -7.32
N LEU A 236 6.15 6.65 -8.46
CA LEU A 236 6.83 6.44 -9.74
C LEU A 236 8.25 7.03 -9.69
N TRP A 237 9.24 6.31 -10.20
CA TRP A 237 10.58 6.87 -10.39
C TRP A 237 10.52 8.05 -11.40
N PRO A 238 11.16 9.22 -11.14
CA PRO A 238 12.00 9.60 -10.00
C PRO A 238 11.24 10.24 -8.83
N LEU A 239 9.92 10.32 -8.84
CA LEU A 239 9.07 11.02 -7.86
C LEU A 239 8.86 10.24 -6.54
N HIS A 240 9.62 9.17 -6.30
CA HIS A 240 9.45 8.21 -5.21
C HIS A 240 10.24 8.53 -3.93
N SER A 241 11.14 9.52 -3.97
CA SER A 241 12.19 9.67 -2.92
C SER A 241 11.65 9.99 -1.51
N TRP A 242 10.40 10.42 -1.40
CA TRP A 242 9.72 10.66 -0.12
C TRP A 242 9.34 9.35 0.59
N LEU A 243 9.08 8.28 -0.17
CA LEU A 243 8.49 7.04 0.34
C LEU A 243 9.43 6.28 1.30
N PRO A 244 10.72 6.01 0.97
CA PRO A 244 11.61 5.29 1.87
C PRO A 244 11.83 6.04 3.19
N ASP A 245 11.92 7.36 3.16
CA ASP A 245 12.12 8.17 4.36
C ASP A 245 10.85 8.17 5.24
N ALA A 246 9.67 8.33 4.62
CA ALA A 246 8.39 8.26 5.31
C ALA A 246 8.19 6.91 6.02
N HIS A 247 8.44 5.79 5.31
CA HIS A 247 8.29 4.45 5.89
C HIS A 247 9.29 4.17 7.02
N THR A 248 10.55 4.55 6.85
CA THR A 248 11.58 4.31 7.86
C THR A 248 11.25 5.04 9.16
N ALA A 249 10.73 6.27 9.05
CA ALA A 249 10.37 7.08 10.20
C ALA A 249 9.01 6.75 10.82
N ALA A 250 8.00 6.36 10.01
CA ALA A 250 6.62 6.14 10.47
C ALA A 250 6.51 5.06 11.57
N PRO A 251 5.51 5.14 12.47
CA PRO A 251 5.18 4.01 13.34
C PRO A 251 4.74 2.79 12.50
N THR A 252 4.79 1.59 13.08
CA THR A 252 4.46 0.34 12.36
C THR A 252 3.13 0.42 11.63
N VAL A 253 2.06 0.82 12.30
CA VAL A 253 0.72 0.95 11.70
C VAL A 253 0.66 2.04 10.62
N GLY A 254 1.42 3.13 10.78
CA GLY A 254 1.56 4.15 9.74
C GLY A 254 2.19 3.59 8.47
N SER A 255 3.23 2.75 8.59
CA SER A 255 3.84 2.08 7.44
C SER A 255 2.91 1.06 6.78
N VAL A 256 2.14 0.30 7.58
CA VAL A 256 1.15 -0.65 7.06
C VAL A 256 0.10 0.07 6.21
N LEU A 257 -0.48 1.16 6.71
CA LEU A 257 -1.50 1.91 5.97
C LEU A 257 -0.93 2.66 4.76
N LEU A 258 0.26 3.26 4.92
CA LEU A 258 0.92 3.96 3.82
C LEU A 258 1.19 3.00 2.64
N ALA A 259 1.79 1.83 2.89
CA ALA A 259 2.06 0.84 1.86
C ALA A 259 0.80 0.07 1.43
N GLY A 260 -0.07 -0.27 2.38
CA GLY A 260 -1.23 -1.11 2.15
C GLY A 260 -2.32 -0.46 1.33
N VAL A 261 -2.60 0.83 1.54
CA VAL A 261 -3.73 1.51 0.92
C VAL A 261 -3.43 2.87 0.30
N LEU A 262 -2.57 3.72 0.90
CA LEU A 262 -2.38 5.08 0.40
C LEU A 262 -1.74 5.13 -0.99
N LEU A 263 -0.80 4.23 -1.30
CA LEU A 263 -0.18 4.15 -2.64
C LEU A 263 -1.20 3.80 -3.72
N LYS A 264 -2.23 3.00 -3.37
CA LYS A 264 -3.29 2.55 -4.28
C LYS A 264 -4.23 3.67 -4.70
N MET A 265 -4.34 4.73 -3.92
CA MET A 265 -5.13 5.91 -4.31
C MET A 265 -4.61 6.53 -5.61
N GLY A 266 -3.28 6.59 -5.80
CA GLY A 266 -2.68 7.10 -7.04
C GLY A 266 -2.92 6.18 -8.23
N THR A 267 -2.68 4.89 -8.09
CA THR A 267 -2.92 3.90 -9.16
C THR A 267 -4.40 3.77 -9.50
N TYR A 268 -5.29 3.84 -8.49
CA TYR A 268 -6.74 3.91 -8.70
C TYR A 268 -7.13 5.15 -9.49
N GLY A 269 -6.54 6.31 -9.20
CA GLY A 269 -6.78 7.54 -9.96
C GLY A 269 -6.39 7.41 -11.43
N PHE A 270 -5.28 6.73 -11.76
CA PHE A 270 -4.95 6.43 -13.16
C PHE A 270 -6.02 5.58 -13.82
N VAL A 271 -6.50 4.53 -13.16
CA VAL A 271 -7.51 3.62 -13.70
C VAL A 271 -8.88 4.33 -13.80
N ARG A 272 -9.29 5.07 -12.77
CA ARG A 272 -10.64 5.65 -12.68
C ARG A 272 -10.80 6.97 -13.41
N ILE A 273 -9.72 7.77 -13.53
CA ILE A 273 -9.78 9.12 -14.10
C ILE A 273 -9.01 9.17 -15.43
N ALA A 274 -7.71 8.89 -15.42
CA ALA A 274 -6.86 9.13 -16.57
C ALA A 274 -7.22 8.24 -17.77
N LEU A 275 -7.40 6.93 -17.56
CA LEU A 275 -7.72 5.98 -18.64
C LEU A 275 -9.06 6.28 -19.32
N PRO A 276 -10.21 6.39 -18.61
CA PRO A 276 -11.50 6.51 -19.24
C PRO A 276 -11.85 7.94 -19.69
N ILE A 277 -11.36 8.97 -19.00
CA ILE A 277 -11.75 10.36 -19.22
C ILE A 277 -10.85 11.03 -20.26
N THR A 278 -9.56 10.68 -20.31
CA THR A 278 -8.58 11.29 -21.21
C THR A 278 -7.80 10.24 -22.02
N PRO A 279 -8.48 9.36 -22.78
CA PRO A 279 -7.85 8.19 -23.41
C PRO A 279 -6.77 8.57 -24.45
N GLU A 280 -6.96 9.63 -25.24
CA GLU A 280 -5.96 10.08 -26.22
C GLU A 280 -4.71 10.64 -25.53
N GLY A 281 -4.91 11.39 -24.44
CA GLY A 281 -3.81 11.86 -23.61
C GLY A 281 -3.05 10.70 -22.98
N MET A 282 -3.75 9.71 -22.44
CA MET A 282 -3.12 8.50 -21.89
C MET A 282 -2.36 7.71 -22.94
N GLN A 283 -2.91 7.55 -24.16
CA GLN A 283 -2.21 6.86 -25.25
C GLN A 283 -0.88 7.54 -25.58
N THR A 284 -0.84 8.86 -25.59
CA THR A 284 0.38 9.64 -25.83
C THR A 284 1.42 9.48 -24.71
N PHE A 285 0.98 9.47 -23.45
CA PHE A 285 1.90 9.40 -22.30
C PHE A 285 2.20 7.97 -21.82
N ALA A 286 1.44 6.96 -22.25
CA ALA A 286 1.62 5.56 -21.85
C ALA A 286 3.05 5.02 -22.04
N PRO A 287 3.75 5.27 -23.16
CA PRO A 287 5.13 4.80 -23.33
C PRO A 287 6.10 5.42 -22.31
N TYR A 288 5.90 6.69 -21.95
CA TYR A 288 6.72 7.38 -20.95
C TYR A 288 6.42 6.84 -19.54
N LEU A 289 5.15 6.61 -19.22
CA LEU A 289 4.74 5.99 -17.95
C LEU A 289 5.34 4.58 -17.82
N ALA A 290 5.27 3.77 -18.88
CA ALA A 290 5.84 2.43 -18.94
C ALA A 290 7.37 2.43 -18.77
N ALA A 291 8.06 3.36 -19.43
CA ALA A 291 9.51 3.51 -19.33
C ALA A 291 9.94 3.87 -17.90
N LEU A 292 9.29 4.87 -17.28
CA LEU A 292 9.58 5.28 -15.90
C LEU A 292 9.23 4.17 -14.90
N ALA A 293 8.16 3.42 -15.15
CA ALA A 293 7.78 2.25 -14.36
C ALA A 293 8.85 1.15 -14.44
N ALA A 294 9.31 0.80 -15.64
CA ALA A 294 10.37 -0.19 -15.84
C ALA A 294 11.70 0.23 -15.16
N VAL A 295 12.08 1.51 -15.28
CA VAL A 295 13.23 2.06 -14.54
C VAL A 295 13.00 1.95 -13.03
N GLY A 296 11.79 2.25 -12.54
CA GLY A 296 11.43 2.12 -11.12
C GLY A 296 11.56 0.69 -10.59
N ILE A 297 11.18 -0.32 -11.38
CA ILE A 297 11.32 -1.74 -11.03
C ILE A 297 12.80 -2.09 -10.83
N ILE A 298 13.65 -1.75 -11.79
CA ILE A 298 15.10 -2.03 -11.72
C ILE A 298 15.77 -1.23 -10.60
N TYR A 299 15.48 0.07 -10.53
CA TYR A 299 16.06 0.95 -9.51
C TYR A 299 15.69 0.51 -8.08
N GLY A 300 14.42 0.24 -7.82
CA GLY A 300 13.95 -0.23 -6.52
C GLY A 300 14.62 -1.53 -6.10
N SER A 301 14.74 -2.48 -7.02
CA SER A 301 15.40 -3.76 -6.77
C SER A 301 16.91 -3.61 -6.51
N LEU A 302 17.60 -2.77 -7.28
CA LEU A 302 19.02 -2.47 -7.06
C LEU A 302 19.26 -1.74 -5.73
N ALA A 303 18.38 -0.81 -5.36
CA ALA A 303 18.44 -0.15 -4.06
C ALA A 303 18.29 -1.16 -2.90
N CYS A 304 17.36 -2.13 -3.02
CA CYS A 304 17.23 -3.22 -2.05
C CYS A 304 18.49 -4.09 -1.98
N LEU A 305 19.08 -4.46 -3.12
CA LEU A 305 20.34 -5.21 -3.16
C LEU A 305 21.49 -4.44 -2.52
N ALA A 306 21.57 -3.12 -2.72
CA ALA A 306 22.56 -2.28 -2.08
C ALA A 306 22.39 -2.28 -0.54
N LEU A 307 21.14 -2.19 -0.05
CA LEU A 307 20.83 -2.19 1.38
C LEU A 307 21.08 -3.55 2.06
N VAL A 308 20.92 -4.66 1.35
CA VAL A 308 21.10 -5.99 1.93
C VAL A 308 22.56 -6.44 1.99
N ARG A 309 23.51 -5.68 1.41
CA ARG A 309 24.96 -6.01 1.46
C ARG A 309 25.50 -5.88 2.88
N LYS A 310 26.45 -6.76 3.26
CA LYS A 310 27.16 -6.65 4.54
C LYS A 310 27.90 -5.31 4.64
N GLY A 311 27.83 -4.67 5.79
CA GLY A 311 28.48 -3.38 6.06
C GLY A 311 27.79 -2.17 5.42
N ALA A 312 26.64 -2.35 4.77
CA ALA A 312 25.90 -1.26 4.14
C ALA A 312 25.08 -0.41 5.12
N LYS A 313 25.02 -0.77 6.41
CA LYS A 313 24.14 -0.17 7.44
C LYS A 313 22.69 -0.10 6.92
N GLY A 314 22.25 -1.18 6.26
CA GLY A 314 20.94 -1.25 5.62
C GLY A 314 19.83 -1.44 6.65
N ASP A 315 18.78 -0.66 6.54
CA ASP A 315 17.57 -0.77 7.36
C ASP A 315 16.53 -1.64 6.65
N LEU A 316 16.00 -2.66 7.34
CA LEU A 316 15.02 -3.61 6.78
C LEU A 316 13.71 -2.92 6.42
N LYS A 317 13.27 -1.94 7.21
CA LYS A 317 12.05 -1.16 6.93
C LYS A 317 12.21 -0.31 5.67
N ARG A 318 13.40 0.29 5.49
CA ARG A 318 13.77 1.05 4.30
C ARG A 318 13.86 0.15 3.06
N LEU A 319 14.36 -1.07 3.22
CA LEU A 319 14.43 -2.06 2.15
C LEU A 319 13.02 -2.43 1.65
N ILE A 320 12.07 -2.72 2.54
CA ILE A 320 10.67 -3.01 2.15
C ILE A 320 10.02 -1.79 1.48
N ALA A 321 10.38 -0.57 1.89
CA ALA A 321 9.89 0.63 1.22
C ALA A 321 10.39 0.76 -0.22
N TYR A 322 11.67 0.46 -0.49
CA TYR A 322 12.21 0.42 -1.87
C TYR A 322 11.63 -0.74 -2.68
N SER A 323 11.36 -1.89 -2.04
CA SER A 323 10.63 -3.00 -2.66
C SER A 323 9.26 -2.54 -3.16
N SER A 324 8.55 -1.70 -2.40
CA SER A 324 7.27 -1.12 -2.82
C SER A 324 7.40 -0.22 -4.06
N VAL A 325 8.52 0.49 -4.25
CA VAL A 325 8.78 1.26 -5.48
C VAL A 325 8.84 0.31 -6.69
N GLY A 326 9.52 -0.82 -6.55
CA GLY A 326 9.58 -1.86 -7.59
C GLY A 326 8.21 -2.44 -7.92
N HIS A 327 7.45 -2.88 -6.89
CA HIS A 327 6.12 -3.47 -7.10
C HIS A 327 5.11 -2.47 -7.69
N MET A 328 5.14 -1.19 -7.28
CA MET A 328 4.31 -0.16 -7.91
C MET A 328 4.72 0.11 -9.35
N GLY A 329 5.97 -0.15 -9.73
CA GLY A 329 6.41 -0.15 -11.12
C GLY A 329 5.65 -1.19 -11.97
N PHE A 330 5.43 -2.43 -11.48
CA PHE A 330 4.60 -3.42 -12.18
C PHE A 330 3.16 -2.94 -12.33
N VAL A 331 2.58 -2.35 -11.29
CA VAL A 331 1.22 -1.77 -11.34
C VAL A 331 1.13 -0.72 -12.44
N LEU A 332 2.07 0.23 -12.47
CA LEU A 332 2.05 1.32 -13.46
C LEU A 332 2.37 0.84 -14.87
N LEU A 333 3.20 -0.20 -15.04
CA LEU A 333 3.45 -0.86 -16.33
C LEU A 333 2.16 -1.52 -16.86
N GLY A 334 1.42 -2.21 -15.99
CA GLY A 334 0.13 -2.80 -16.33
C GLY A 334 -0.89 -1.75 -16.77
N ILE A 335 -1.01 -0.63 -16.06
CA ILE A 335 -1.88 0.50 -16.44
C ILE A 335 -1.44 1.10 -17.78
N ALA A 336 -0.14 1.33 -17.97
CA ALA A 336 0.42 1.92 -19.18
C ALA A 336 0.22 1.05 -20.43
N SER A 337 0.03 -0.27 -20.28
CA SER A 337 -0.29 -1.15 -21.41
C SER A 337 -1.64 -0.83 -22.06
N MET A 338 -2.54 -0.16 -21.33
CA MET A 338 -3.91 0.21 -21.72
C MET A 338 -4.73 -0.99 -22.22
N THR A 339 -4.44 -2.18 -21.73
CA THR A 339 -5.17 -3.42 -22.06
C THR A 339 -5.93 -3.95 -20.86
N PRO A 340 -7.07 -4.65 -21.07
CA PRO A 340 -7.79 -5.29 -19.96
C PRO A 340 -6.89 -6.17 -19.10
N THR A 341 -6.04 -6.99 -19.73
CA THR A 341 -5.12 -7.88 -19.00
C THR A 341 -4.14 -7.11 -18.13
N GLY A 342 -3.50 -6.05 -18.66
CA GLY A 342 -2.54 -5.25 -17.90
C GLY A 342 -3.18 -4.46 -16.76
N VAL A 343 -4.36 -3.87 -17.00
CA VAL A 343 -5.10 -3.13 -15.96
C VAL A 343 -5.61 -4.07 -14.87
N ASN A 344 -6.12 -5.26 -15.21
CA ASN A 344 -6.46 -6.30 -14.24
C ASN A 344 -5.25 -6.75 -13.44
N GLY A 345 -4.09 -6.90 -14.08
CA GLY A 345 -2.81 -7.16 -13.40
C GLY A 345 -2.46 -6.07 -12.40
N ALA A 346 -2.62 -4.80 -12.77
CA ALA A 346 -2.39 -3.67 -11.90
C ALA A 346 -3.33 -3.65 -10.68
N LEU A 347 -4.63 -3.90 -10.88
CA LEU A 347 -5.61 -3.95 -9.80
C LEU A 347 -5.34 -5.13 -8.86
N PHE A 348 -5.04 -6.30 -9.42
CA PHE A 348 -4.66 -7.48 -8.63
C PHE A 348 -3.37 -7.22 -7.83
N ALA A 349 -2.33 -6.65 -8.46
CA ALA A 349 -1.09 -6.29 -7.80
C ALA A 349 -1.31 -5.29 -6.66
N ASN A 350 -2.23 -4.35 -6.78
CA ASN A 350 -2.59 -3.43 -5.70
C ASN A 350 -3.09 -4.19 -4.46
N ILE A 351 -3.99 -5.15 -4.62
CA ILE A 351 -4.51 -5.96 -3.51
C ILE A 351 -3.41 -6.84 -2.93
N ALA A 352 -2.69 -7.59 -3.79
CA ALA A 352 -1.59 -8.46 -3.39
C ALA A 352 -0.51 -7.71 -2.59
N HIS A 353 -0.05 -6.56 -3.11
CA HIS A 353 0.93 -5.72 -2.42
C HIS A 353 0.39 -5.21 -1.08
N GLY A 354 -0.89 -4.83 -0.99
CA GLY A 354 -1.51 -4.40 0.26
C GLY A 354 -1.45 -5.49 1.34
N LEU A 355 -1.77 -6.71 1.00
CA LEU A 355 -1.73 -7.87 1.91
C LEU A 355 -0.30 -8.23 2.30
N ILE A 356 0.58 -8.43 1.32
CA ILE A 356 1.95 -8.91 1.52
C ILE A 356 2.81 -7.87 2.24
N THR A 357 2.81 -6.63 1.74
CA THR A 357 3.64 -5.57 2.31
C THR A 357 3.09 -5.08 3.65
N GLY A 358 1.76 -5.11 3.83
CA GLY A 358 1.13 -4.90 5.13
C GLY A 358 1.63 -5.91 6.17
N LEU A 359 1.66 -7.20 5.82
CA LEU A 359 2.23 -8.25 6.67
C LEU A 359 3.71 -8.00 6.96
N LEU A 360 4.52 -7.72 5.94
CA LEU A 360 5.95 -7.46 6.10
C LEU A 360 6.24 -6.27 7.02
N PHE A 361 5.47 -5.16 6.91
CA PHE A 361 5.66 -4.02 7.81
C PHE A 361 5.24 -4.32 9.26
N PHE A 362 4.20 -5.10 9.48
CA PHE A 362 3.88 -5.59 10.83
C PHE A 362 5.02 -6.42 11.42
N LEU A 363 5.57 -7.36 10.65
CA LEU A 363 6.66 -8.22 11.07
C LEU A 363 7.94 -7.42 11.36
N VAL A 364 8.31 -6.47 10.50
CA VAL A 364 9.48 -5.62 10.75
C VAL A 364 9.27 -4.68 11.94
N GLY A 365 8.05 -4.18 12.15
CA GLY A 365 7.71 -3.45 13.35
C GLY A 365 7.88 -4.28 14.62
N ALA A 366 7.40 -5.52 14.59
CA ALA A 366 7.56 -6.46 15.71
C ALA A 366 9.03 -6.89 15.93
N LEU A 367 9.85 -6.98 14.88
CA LEU A 367 11.30 -7.15 15.01
C LEU A 367 11.93 -5.97 15.74
N LYS A 368 11.56 -4.74 15.35
CA LYS A 368 12.04 -3.54 16.04
C LYS A 368 11.68 -3.55 17.53
N ASP A 369 10.46 -3.95 17.85
CA ASP A 369 10.00 -4.02 19.25
C ASP A 369 10.77 -5.07 20.07
N ARG A 370 11.24 -6.17 19.44
CA ARG A 370 11.97 -7.25 20.09
C ARG A 370 13.48 -6.97 20.21
N TYR A 371 14.06 -6.39 19.17
CA TYR A 371 15.52 -6.21 19.05
C TYR A 371 15.96 -4.74 19.18
N GLY A 372 15.03 -3.78 19.28
CA GLY A 372 15.33 -2.35 19.38
C GLY A 372 15.82 -1.71 18.07
N SER A 373 16.05 -2.50 17.02
CA SER A 373 16.62 -2.04 15.74
C SER A 373 15.99 -2.73 14.55
N THR A 374 16.03 -2.05 13.38
CA THR A 374 15.72 -2.58 12.06
C THR A 374 16.95 -2.66 11.16
N ASP A 375 18.12 -2.32 11.70
CA ASP A 375 19.39 -2.43 10.98
C ASP A 375 19.74 -3.90 10.71
N LEU A 376 20.05 -4.22 9.45
CA LEU A 376 20.29 -5.59 8.99
C LEU A 376 21.58 -6.19 9.55
N ASP A 377 22.62 -5.37 9.80
CA ASP A 377 23.85 -5.85 10.42
C ASP A 377 23.64 -6.11 11.92
N ALA A 378 22.86 -5.24 12.59
CA ALA A 378 22.47 -5.45 13.98
C ALA A 378 21.60 -6.70 14.14
N LEU A 379 20.61 -6.91 13.27
CA LEU A 379 19.76 -8.11 13.29
C LEU A 379 20.53 -9.40 12.99
N ALA A 380 21.53 -9.34 12.10
CA ALA A 380 22.36 -10.49 11.75
C ALA A 380 23.45 -10.79 12.78
N GLY A 381 24.00 -9.76 13.44
CA GLY A 381 25.17 -9.85 14.32
C GLY A 381 24.85 -9.98 15.80
N SER A 382 23.83 -9.28 16.30
CA SER A 382 23.51 -9.22 17.74
C SER A 382 22.98 -10.54 18.31
N THR A 383 22.73 -11.52 17.45
CA THR A 383 21.96 -12.68 17.85
C THR A 383 22.75 -13.97 17.91
N GLY A 384 23.92 -14.08 17.28
CA GLY A 384 24.65 -15.36 17.22
C GLY A 384 23.78 -16.57 16.85
N ALA A 385 22.45 -16.39 16.79
CA ALA A 385 21.45 -17.39 16.48
C ALA A 385 20.42 -16.82 15.51
N ALA A 386 20.21 -17.53 14.42
CA ALA A 386 19.18 -17.29 13.44
C ALA A 386 17.80 -17.12 14.07
N LEU A 387 16.96 -16.25 13.48
CA LEU A 387 15.57 -16.07 13.94
C LEU A 387 14.81 -17.41 13.97
N TYR A 388 15.12 -18.35 13.07
CA TYR A 388 14.59 -19.73 13.11
C TYR A 388 14.95 -20.49 14.38
N GLY A 389 16.11 -20.26 14.97
CA GLY A 389 16.52 -20.93 16.23
C GLY A 389 15.88 -20.32 17.47
N ARG A 390 15.51 -19.03 17.45
CA ARG A 390 14.99 -18.30 18.62
C ARG A 390 13.48 -18.11 18.62
N ALA A 391 12.90 -17.83 17.46
CA ALA A 391 11.48 -17.60 17.25
C ALA A 391 11.06 -18.23 15.91
N PRO A 392 10.93 -19.58 15.85
CA PRO A 392 10.77 -20.31 14.60
C PRO A 392 9.49 -19.96 13.85
N ARG A 393 8.40 -19.71 14.56
CA ARG A 393 7.12 -19.31 13.94
C ARG A 393 7.22 -17.92 13.35
N PHE A 394 7.84 -17.00 14.06
CA PHE A 394 8.07 -15.64 13.58
C PHE A 394 8.99 -15.64 12.35
N GLY A 395 10.12 -16.36 12.40
CA GLY A 395 11.04 -16.51 11.28
C GLY A 395 10.38 -17.16 10.07
N GLY A 396 9.54 -18.19 10.29
CA GLY A 396 8.75 -18.83 9.24
C GLY A 396 7.77 -17.86 8.57
N LEU A 397 7.07 -17.03 9.36
CA LEU A 397 6.12 -16.05 8.81
C LEU A 397 6.84 -14.89 8.08
N LEU A 398 8.01 -14.47 8.55
CA LEU A 398 8.82 -13.47 7.82
C LEU A 398 9.32 -14.03 6.48
N ALA A 399 9.78 -15.29 6.46
CA ALA A 399 10.17 -15.97 5.24
C ALA A 399 8.97 -16.15 4.29
N PHE A 400 7.78 -16.50 4.81
CA PHE A 400 6.56 -16.57 4.03
C PHE A 400 6.23 -15.23 3.36
N GLY A 401 6.27 -14.12 4.13
CA GLY A 401 6.02 -12.79 3.57
C GLY A 401 7.04 -12.40 2.48
N ALA A 402 8.32 -12.72 2.70
CA ALA A 402 9.35 -12.51 1.69
C ALA A 402 9.09 -13.36 0.44
N VAL A 403 8.79 -14.65 0.59
CA VAL A 403 8.47 -15.56 -0.52
C VAL A 403 7.21 -15.13 -1.27
N ALA A 404 6.18 -14.65 -0.57
CA ALA A 404 4.97 -14.12 -1.20
C ALA A 404 5.24 -12.87 -2.04
N SER A 405 6.24 -12.08 -1.67
CA SER A 405 6.68 -10.89 -2.40
C SER A 405 7.58 -11.21 -3.61
N LEU A 406 8.02 -12.47 -3.77
CA LEU A 406 8.81 -12.91 -4.94
C LEU A 406 7.98 -13.11 -6.22
N GLY A 407 6.67 -13.11 -6.12
CA GLY A 407 5.80 -13.45 -7.25
C GLY A 407 5.81 -14.94 -7.59
N ILE A 408 5.84 -15.83 -6.60
CA ILE A 408 5.80 -17.29 -6.81
C ILE A 408 4.36 -17.74 -7.11
N PRO A 409 4.15 -18.63 -8.13
CA PRO A 409 2.85 -19.21 -8.41
C PRO A 409 2.20 -19.84 -7.16
N GLY A 410 0.89 -19.60 -6.97
CA GLY A 410 0.15 -20.03 -5.78
C GLY A 410 0.06 -18.99 -4.69
N LEU A 411 0.75 -17.85 -4.81
CA LEU A 411 0.65 -16.69 -3.90
C LEU A 411 0.19 -15.45 -4.67
N ALA A 412 -0.46 -14.52 -3.98
CA ALA A 412 -1.11 -13.36 -4.61
C ALA A 412 -0.16 -12.50 -5.46
N GLY A 413 1.11 -12.36 -5.10
CA GLY A 413 2.09 -11.55 -5.83
C GLY A 413 2.27 -11.96 -7.28
N PHE A 414 2.18 -13.25 -7.59
CA PHE A 414 2.39 -13.81 -8.92
C PHE A 414 1.43 -13.24 -9.97
N TRP A 415 0.12 -13.27 -9.68
CA TRP A 415 -0.89 -12.91 -10.68
C TRP A 415 -0.80 -11.46 -11.12
N GLY A 416 -0.57 -10.55 -10.16
CA GLY A 416 -0.45 -9.12 -10.46
C GLY A 416 0.71 -8.80 -11.39
N GLU A 417 1.91 -9.32 -11.08
CA GLU A 417 3.12 -9.08 -11.89
C GLU A 417 3.05 -9.76 -13.25
N MET A 418 2.60 -11.01 -13.28
CA MET A 418 2.47 -11.79 -14.51
C MET A 418 1.48 -11.13 -15.49
N LEU A 419 0.29 -10.75 -15.02
CA LEU A 419 -0.71 -10.10 -15.87
C LEU A 419 -0.26 -8.70 -16.33
N ALA A 420 0.45 -7.93 -15.50
CA ALA A 420 1.03 -6.65 -15.89
C ALA A 420 2.07 -6.81 -17.01
N MET A 421 2.97 -7.81 -16.89
CA MET A 421 3.92 -8.15 -17.95
C MET A 421 3.23 -8.67 -19.21
N PHE A 422 2.17 -9.46 -19.06
CA PHE A 422 1.41 -9.96 -20.20
C PHE A 422 0.68 -8.83 -20.95
N GLY A 423 0.14 -7.83 -20.22
CA GLY A 423 -0.37 -6.60 -20.83
C GLY A 423 0.70 -5.84 -21.61
N ALA A 424 1.92 -5.77 -21.09
CA ALA A 424 3.04 -5.14 -21.79
C ALA A 424 3.53 -5.97 -23.00
N PHE A 425 3.35 -7.30 -22.99
CA PHE A 425 3.64 -8.16 -24.16
C PHE A 425 2.75 -7.86 -25.36
N GLN A 426 1.48 -7.53 -25.10
CA GLN A 426 0.50 -7.15 -26.11
C GLN A 426 -0.17 -5.81 -25.71
N PRO A 427 0.54 -4.67 -25.86
CA PRO A 427 -0.03 -3.37 -25.52
C PRO A 427 -1.18 -3.00 -26.46
N ALA A 428 -2.00 -2.04 -26.04
CA ALA A 428 -3.12 -1.55 -26.83
C ALA A 428 -2.69 -1.05 -28.23
N ALA A 429 -3.62 -1.10 -29.16
CA ALA A 429 -3.40 -0.59 -30.53
C ALA A 429 -2.92 0.88 -30.51
N GLY A 430 -1.96 1.21 -31.35
CA GLY A 430 -1.33 2.53 -31.40
C GLY A 430 -0.12 2.70 -30.47
N LEU A 431 0.16 1.75 -29.56
CA LEU A 431 1.37 1.74 -28.74
C LEU A 431 2.48 0.93 -29.42
N SER A 432 3.74 1.38 -29.22
CA SER A 432 4.91 0.70 -29.81
C SER A 432 5.20 -0.64 -29.13
N ARG A 433 4.79 -1.74 -29.75
CA ARG A 433 5.04 -3.10 -29.24
C ARG A 433 6.52 -3.38 -28.93
N PRO A 434 7.50 -3.00 -29.80
CA PRO A 434 8.92 -3.22 -29.49
C PRO A 434 9.37 -2.50 -28.21
N ALA A 435 8.89 -1.27 -27.97
CA ALA A 435 9.21 -0.54 -26.74
C ALA A 435 8.61 -1.25 -25.51
N PHE A 436 7.36 -1.68 -25.56
CA PHE A 436 6.71 -2.38 -24.46
C PHE A 436 7.32 -3.76 -24.19
N LEU A 437 7.78 -4.48 -25.23
CA LEU A 437 8.56 -5.72 -25.05
C LEU A 437 9.87 -5.46 -24.29
N THR A 438 10.55 -4.34 -24.57
CA THR A 438 11.75 -3.95 -23.81
C THR A 438 11.41 -3.70 -22.35
N PHE A 439 10.32 -2.98 -22.07
CA PHE A 439 9.87 -2.72 -20.69
C PHE A 439 9.45 -4.01 -19.98
N MET A 440 8.81 -4.94 -20.67
CA MET A 440 8.47 -6.26 -20.13
C MET A 440 9.73 -7.06 -19.77
N VAL A 441 10.76 -7.07 -20.64
CA VAL A 441 12.03 -7.75 -20.33
C VAL A 441 12.70 -7.11 -19.12
N MET A 442 12.72 -5.77 -19.02
CA MET A 442 13.22 -5.07 -17.84
C MET A 442 12.43 -5.46 -16.57
N ALA A 443 11.11 -5.57 -16.66
CA ALA A 443 10.26 -6.01 -15.56
C ALA A 443 10.60 -7.45 -15.14
N GLY A 444 10.76 -8.38 -16.08
CA GLY A 444 11.19 -9.75 -15.81
C GLY A 444 12.56 -9.84 -15.14
N LEU A 445 13.53 -9.01 -15.56
CA LEU A 445 14.82 -8.87 -14.85
C LEU A 445 14.61 -8.33 -13.42
N GLY A 446 13.68 -7.40 -13.25
CA GLY A 446 13.30 -6.87 -11.94
C GLY A 446 12.76 -7.95 -11.00
N THR A 447 11.94 -8.89 -11.48
CA THR A 447 11.47 -10.04 -10.70
C THR A 447 12.63 -10.91 -10.23
N LEU A 448 13.64 -11.18 -11.10
CA LEU A 448 14.85 -11.91 -10.69
C LEU A 448 15.65 -11.17 -9.61
N LEU A 449 15.80 -9.85 -9.75
CA LEU A 449 16.46 -9.03 -8.74
C LEU A 449 15.67 -9.01 -7.42
N THR A 450 14.34 -9.01 -7.48
CA THR A 450 13.45 -9.11 -6.30
C THR A 450 13.68 -10.42 -5.57
N ALA A 451 13.76 -11.53 -6.29
CA ALA A 451 14.11 -12.83 -5.72
C ALA A 451 15.49 -12.78 -5.03
N ALA A 452 16.47 -12.19 -5.69
CA ALA A 452 17.82 -12.12 -5.14
C ALA A 452 17.88 -11.37 -3.79
N TYR A 453 17.32 -10.15 -3.69
CA TYR A 453 17.42 -9.39 -2.43
C TYR A 453 16.55 -9.98 -1.31
N LEU A 454 15.37 -10.52 -1.61
CA LEU A 454 14.50 -11.09 -0.58
C LEU A 454 15.06 -12.41 -0.02
N LEU A 455 15.62 -13.26 -0.86
CA LEU A 455 16.30 -14.47 -0.39
C LEU A 455 17.54 -14.13 0.46
N LEU A 456 18.28 -13.06 0.11
CA LEU A 456 19.36 -12.57 0.94
C LEU A 456 18.86 -12.03 2.29
N VAL A 457 17.71 -11.35 2.35
CA VAL A 457 17.07 -10.92 3.60
C VAL A 457 16.72 -12.13 4.47
N VAL A 458 16.03 -13.14 3.91
CA VAL A 458 15.69 -14.38 4.63
C VAL A 458 16.94 -15.06 5.15
N ARG A 459 17.98 -15.20 4.31
CA ARG A 459 19.25 -15.80 4.72
C ARG A 459 19.89 -15.03 5.89
N ARG A 460 19.93 -13.68 5.82
CA ARG A 460 20.60 -12.86 6.85
C ARG A 460 19.84 -12.79 8.16
N VAL A 461 18.51 -12.65 8.09
CA VAL A 461 17.66 -12.41 9.27
C VAL A 461 17.15 -13.72 9.88
N CYS A 462 16.74 -14.69 9.04
CA CYS A 462 16.11 -15.92 9.50
C CYS A 462 17.10 -17.06 9.72
N MET A 463 18.15 -17.19 8.87
CA MET A 463 19.07 -18.34 8.94
C MET A 463 20.36 -18.03 9.72
N GLY A 464 20.65 -16.75 9.99
CA GLY A 464 21.91 -16.34 10.62
C GLY A 464 23.10 -16.38 9.64
N GLY A 465 24.21 -15.69 10.01
CA GLY A 465 25.49 -15.89 9.33
C GLY A 465 26.03 -17.28 9.65
N THR A 466 26.70 -17.92 8.68
CA THR A 466 27.54 -19.09 8.99
C THR A 466 28.41 -18.73 10.17
N PRO A 467 28.51 -19.60 11.22
CA PRO A 467 29.54 -19.42 12.21
C PRO A 467 30.85 -19.26 11.44
N HIS A 468 31.57 -18.17 11.64
CA HIS A 468 32.97 -18.16 11.29
C HIS A 468 33.54 -19.35 12.05
N LEU A 469 33.90 -20.43 11.37
CA LEU A 469 34.85 -21.39 11.89
C LEU A 469 36.05 -20.51 12.24
N ALA A 470 36.23 -20.31 13.55
CA ALA A 470 37.47 -19.70 14.03
C ALA A 470 38.59 -20.46 13.31
N PRO A 471 39.57 -19.76 12.73
CA PRO A 471 40.72 -20.44 12.16
C PRO A 471 41.18 -21.42 13.23
N THR A 472 41.24 -22.71 12.91
CA THR A 472 41.81 -23.72 13.80
C THR A 472 43.19 -23.23 14.15
N ALA A 473 43.37 -22.78 15.41
CA ALA A 473 44.68 -22.46 15.92
C ALA A 473 45.60 -23.65 15.64
N PRO A 474 46.84 -23.41 15.14
CA PRO A 474 47.80 -24.50 14.97
C PRO A 474 47.92 -25.21 16.32
N LEU A 475 47.83 -26.55 16.31
CA LEU A 475 48.13 -27.37 17.46
C LEU A 475 49.57 -27.11 17.88
N GLY A 476 49.79 -26.44 19.00
CA GLY A 476 51.07 -26.29 19.60
C GLY A 476 51.25 -24.96 20.33
N THR A 477 50.82 -24.93 21.59
CA THR A 477 51.50 -24.47 22.81
C THR A 477 50.41 -24.32 23.89
N ALA A 478 50.33 -25.31 24.74
CA ALA A 478 49.57 -25.24 25.99
C ALA A 478 50.37 -24.35 26.95
N ASP A 479 49.78 -23.24 27.37
CA ASP A 479 50.17 -22.54 28.58
C ASP A 479 49.04 -22.75 29.64
N PRO A 480 49.32 -23.37 30.78
CA PRO A 480 48.30 -23.66 31.79
C PRO A 480 48.23 -22.50 32.78
N ALA A 481 47.45 -21.49 32.50
CA ALA A 481 47.11 -20.48 33.49
C ALA A 481 45.63 -20.14 33.39
N GLY A 482 44.83 -20.76 34.25
CA GLY A 482 43.67 -20.24 34.95
C GLY A 482 42.65 -19.42 34.15
N GLU A 483 41.91 -19.99 33.20
CA GLU A 483 40.61 -19.44 32.81
C GLU A 483 39.51 -20.08 33.65
N ASP A 484 38.83 -19.24 34.44
CA ASP A 484 37.68 -19.58 35.27
C ASP A 484 36.54 -20.11 34.37
N PRO A 485 36.10 -21.40 34.52
CA PRO A 485 35.02 -21.95 33.69
C PRO A 485 33.64 -21.35 34.00
N SER A 486 33.57 -20.35 34.86
CA SER A 486 32.33 -19.68 35.27
C SER A 486 31.99 -18.42 34.48
N ALA A 487 32.72 -18.02 33.43
CA ALA A 487 32.25 -17.09 32.46
C ALA A 487 31.16 -17.78 31.58
N GLN A 488 30.09 -18.16 32.27
CA GLN A 488 28.85 -18.60 31.62
C GLN A 488 28.49 -17.59 30.56
N THR A 489 28.55 -18.01 29.34
CA THR A 489 27.86 -17.37 28.22
C THR A 489 26.45 -17.03 28.69
N ALA A 490 26.24 -15.79 29.13
CA ALA A 490 24.93 -15.28 29.48
C ALA A 490 24.03 -15.58 28.28
N ALA A 491 23.14 -16.57 28.43
CA ALA A 491 22.21 -16.97 27.41
C ALA A 491 21.48 -15.70 26.99
N ALA A 492 21.68 -15.27 25.75
CA ALA A 492 21.04 -14.08 25.24
C ALA A 492 19.53 -14.20 25.51
N PRO A 493 18.87 -13.14 25.99
CA PRO A 493 17.49 -13.20 26.47
C PRO A 493 16.59 -13.85 25.41
N ALA A 494 15.77 -14.81 25.88
CA ALA A 494 14.84 -15.52 24.99
C ALA A 494 13.92 -14.49 24.31
N VAL A 495 13.98 -14.43 22.98
CA VAL A 495 13.09 -13.56 22.20
C VAL A 495 11.73 -14.25 22.16
N PRO A 496 10.64 -13.58 22.61
CA PRO A 496 9.32 -14.18 22.57
C PRO A 496 8.91 -14.42 21.10
N ASP A 497 8.41 -15.62 20.81
CA ASP A 497 7.82 -15.95 19.52
C ASP A 497 6.51 -15.16 19.32
N ILE A 498 5.67 -15.48 18.36
CA ILE A 498 4.47 -14.73 18.01
C ILE A 498 3.47 -14.71 19.17
N ALA A 499 3.05 -13.53 19.60
CA ALA A 499 2.02 -13.35 20.61
C ALA A 499 0.60 -13.56 20.02
N ARG A 500 -0.40 -13.85 20.88
CA ARG A 500 -1.79 -14.09 20.41
C ARG A 500 -2.38 -12.93 19.62
N TYR A 501 -2.14 -11.69 20.03
CA TYR A 501 -2.64 -10.51 19.33
C TYR A 501 -1.94 -10.29 17.99
N GLU A 502 -0.68 -10.69 17.86
CA GLU A 502 0.07 -10.65 16.59
C GLU A 502 -0.49 -11.67 15.61
N TYR A 503 -0.84 -12.89 16.06
CA TYR A 503 -1.57 -13.85 15.22
C TYR A 503 -2.88 -13.26 14.72
N ALA A 504 -3.67 -12.60 15.57
CA ALA A 504 -4.93 -12.00 15.18
C ALA A 504 -4.75 -10.90 14.12
N ALA A 505 -3.65 -10.13 14.18
CA ALA A 505 -3.36 -9.08 13.21
C ALA A 505 -2.74 -9.61 11.89
N TRP A 506 -1.93 -10.68 11.95
CA TRP A 506 -1.11 -11.11 10.80
C TRP A 506 -1.71 -12.28 10.02
N THR A 507 -2.40 -13.21 10.70
CA THR A 507 -2.99 -14.40 10.06
C THR A 507 -3.97 -14.05 8.94
N PRO A 508 -4.87 -13.05 9.07
CA PRO A 508 -5.77 -12.70 7.97
C PRO A 508 -5.01 -12.29 6.71
N LEU A 509 -3.90 -11.55 6.84
CA LEU A 509 -3.10 -11.12 5.69
C LEU A 509 -2.42 -12.31 5.01
N ALA A 510 -1.84 -13.22 5.80
CA ALA A 510 -1.21 -14.43 5.28
C ALA A 510 -2.23 -15.35 4.58
N VAL A 511 -3.38 -15.58 5.21
CA VAL A 511 -4.46 -16.43 4.66
C VAL A 511 -4.99 -15.83 3.35
N LEU A 512 -5.30 -14.53 3.32
CA LEU A 512 -5.81 -13.87 2.12
C LEU A 512 -4.76 -13.84 1.00
N THR A 513 -3.46 -13.76 1.33
CA THR A 513 -2.38 -13.86 0.34
C THR A 513 -2.35 -15.22 -0.35
N VAL A 514 -2.57 -16.31 0.40
CA VAL A 514 -2.67 -17.66 -0.14
C VAL A 514 -3.97 -17.84 -0.93
N LEU A 515 -5.10 -17.42 -0.37
CA LEU A 515 -6.40 -17.53 -1.03
C LEU A 515 -6.44 -16.79 -2.37
N ALA A 516 -5.96 -15.54 -2.41
CA ALA A 516 -5.89 -14.78 -3.66
C ALA A 516 -4.92 -15.40 -4.67
N GLY A 517 -3.85 -16.05 -4.20
CA GLY A 517 -2.91 -16.77 -5.06
C GLY A 517 -3.48 -18.05 -5.67
N LEU A 518 -4.24 -18.82 -4.89
CA LEU A 518 -4.83 -20.09 -5.32
C LEU A 518 -6.16 -19.90 -6.08
N TRP A 519 -6.89 -18.84 -5.78
CA TRP A 519 -8.17 -18.54 -6.39
C TRP A 519 -8.24 -17.10 -6.93
N PRO A 520 -7.43 -16.76 -7.95
CA PRO A 520 -7.40 -15.41 -8.52
C PRO A 520 -8.75 -14.99 -9.14
N ALA A 521 -9.55 -15.95 -9.58
CA ALA A 521 -10.87 -15.69 -10.16
C ALA A 521 -11.82 -14.94 -9.20
N ALA A 522 -11.62 -15.06 -7.89
CA ALA A 522 -12.41 -14.30 -6.90
C ALA A 522 -12.24 -12.78 -7.06
N LEU A 523 -11.04 -12.31 -7.40
CA LEU A 523 -10.76 -10.89 -7.67
C LEU A 523 -10.98 -10.55 -9.14
N LEU A 524 -10.46 -11.36 -10.06
CA LEU A 524 -10.54 -11.11 -11.50
C LEU A 524 -11.99 -11.17 -12.01
N GLY A 525 -12.83 -12.02 -11.45
CA GLY A 525 -14.26 -12.05 -11.77
C GLY A 525 -15.00 -10.75 -11.45
N LEU A 526 -14.51 -9.98 -10.47
CA LEU A 526 -15.04 -8.65 -10.15
C LEU A 526 -14.44 -7.57 -11.03
N THR A 527 -13.11 -7.59 -11.22
CA THR A 527 -12.40 -6.48 -11.88
C THR A 527 -12.49 -6.56 -13.40
N ASP A 528 -12.45 -7.75 -14.01
CA ASP A 528 -12.34 -7.89 -15.45
C ASP A 528 -13.54 -7.30 -16.22
N PRO A 529 -14.82 -7.59 -15.89
CA PRO A 529 -15.94 -6.96 -16.57
C PRO A 529 -15.96 -5.43 -16.43
N ALA A 530 -15.59 -4.93 -15.24
CA ALA A 530 -15.53 -3.50 -14.99
C ALA A 530 -14.40 -2.82 -15.78
N VAL A 531 -13.23 -3.47 -15.90
CA VAL A 531 -12.10 -2.99 -16.69
C VAL A 531 -12.43 -3.02 -18.18
N GLN A 532 -13.08 -4.08 -18.68
CA GLN A 532 -13.50 -4.17 -20.08
C GLN A 532 -14.47 -3.03 -20.44
N GLN A 533 -15.46 -2.78 -19.60
CA GLN A 533 -16.39 -1.66 -19.79
C GLN A 533 -15.65 -0.31 -19.76
N LEU A 534 -14.74 -0.11 -18.82
CA LEU A 534 -13.98 1.14 -18.66
C LEU A 534 -13.09 1.45 -19.87
N LEU A 535 -12.54 0.42 -20.52
CA LEU A 535 -11.68 0.56 -21.72
C LEU A 535 -12.47 0.53 -23.03
N GLY A 536 -13.81 0.58 -22.99
CA GLY A 536 -14.66 0.59 -24.20
C GLY A 536 -14.84 -0.78 -24.87
N GLY A 537 -14.47 -1.88 -24.19
CA GLY A 537 -14.61 -3.25 -24.69
C GLY A 537 -16.00 -3.87 -24.54
N GLY A 538 -16.96 -3.17 -23.98
CA GLY A 538 -18.34 -3.62 -23.80
C GLY A 538 -19.23 -3.25 -24.98
N LYS A 539 -19.07 -3.90 -26.15
CA LYS A 539 -20.07 -3.92 -27.23
C LYS A 539 -20.74 -5.28 -27.28
#